data_a12bd9690cc4b0c87a13ee8840d74155
#
_entry.id   a12bd9690cc4b0c87a13ee8840d74155
#
_cell.length_a   1.000
_cell.length_b   1.000
_cell.length_c   1.000
_cell.angle_alpha   90.00
_cell.angle_beta   90.00
_cell.angle_gamma   90.00
#
_symmetry.space_group_name_H-M   'P 1'
#
loop_
_entity.id
_entity.type
_entity.pdbx_description
1 polymer ?
#
loop_
_entity_poly.entity_id
_entity_poly.type
_entity_poly.pdbx_seq_one_letter_code
_entity_poly.pdbx_strand_id
1 'polypeptide(L)'
;CEPATNNLDAGVISIDSPESGVLSDNENITITVRNFGINSISNFDVFYQVNGGENISETFNETITETIVSGATLQYTFESGVDFSIVDDYEIITGTILENDEDTSNDIFTVNIISQEATNCPDNYELPIAWRDHFECYDAFIISDIGDWIMYDLDGGTTWGANAVDFENESYVGTGIIYNDELATITGAPAPEWDTYEGDQGLYFVASGANGTTIPNDDWMISPEFSLSGITSPVFSMKAKSVNDTYGLERFQIAVGNSTDYSEFTIISDGDFIEAPTEWTNYEFDLSAYEGQNIRIAIHY
;
A
#
# COMPACT_ATOMS: atom_id res chain seq x y z
N CYS A 1 32.07 19.35 10.26
CA CYS A 1 31.39 20.56 9.76
C CYS A 1 32.39 21.68 9.74
N GLU A 2 32.62 22.27 8.58
CA GLU A 2 33.35 23.54 8.53
C GLU A 2 32.51 24.63 9.19
N PRO A 3 33.10 25.59 9.88
CA PRO A 3 32.35 26.70 10.46
C PRO A 3 31.78 27.58 9.35
N ALA A 4 30.55 28.09 9.57
CA ALA A 4 29.95 29.06 8.66
C ALA A 4 30.85 30.27 8.45
N THR A 5 31.01 30.69 7.21
CA THR A 5 31.83 31.85 6.84
C THR A 5 30.99 33.00 6.31
N ASN A 6 29.82 32.71 5.78
CA ASN A 6 28.88 33.69 5.25
C ASN A 6 28.05 34.33 6.37
N ASN A 7 27.71 35.60 6.22
CA ASN A 7 26.86 36.28 7.21
C ASN A 7 25.40 35.89 7.06
N LEU A 8 24.92 35.92 5.82
CA LEU A 8 23.55 35.51 5.44
C LEU A 8 23.68 34.43 4.38
N ASP A 9 23.03 33.30 4.61
CA ASP A 9 23.10 32.17 3.72
C ASP A 9 21.97 31.18 4.09
N ALA A 10 20.98 31.05 3.22
CA ALA A 10 19.84 30.15 3.36
C ALA A 10 19.82 29.15 2.23
N GLY A 11 19.55 27.91 2.49
CA GLY A 11 19.44 26.92 1.42
C GLY A 11 18.46 25.80 1.76
N VAL A 12 17.93 25.15 0.73
CA VAL A 12 17.09 23.96 0.87
C VAL A 12 18.00 22.73 0.95
N ILE A 13 17.77 21.89 1.95
CA ILE A 13 18.56 20.67 2.16
C ILE A 13 17.81 19.39 1.80
N SER A 14 16.47 19.43 1.75
CA SER A 14 15.65 18.31 1.34
C SER A 14 14.26 18.77 0.89
N ILE A 15 13.63 17.96 0.03
CA ILE A 15 12.20 17.93 -0.19
C ILE A 15 11.71 16.69 0.55
N ASP A 16 10.87 16.88 1.57
CA ASP A 16 10.47 15.84 2.51
C ASP A 16 9.15 15.17 2.08
N SER A 17 8.38 15.84 1.21
CA SER A 17 7.11 15.38 0.64
C SER A 17 6.85 16.11 -0.67
N PRO A 18 6.17 15.46 -1.66
CA PRO A 18 5.84 14.04 -1.68
C PRO A 18 7.04 13.15 -2.00
N GLU A 19 6.99 11.88 -1.60
CA GLU A 19 7.88 10.82 -2.06
C GLU A 19 7.24 10.08 -3.26
N SER A 20 8.05 9.29 -4.00
CA SER A 20 7.52 8.46 -5.09
C SER A 20 6.51 7.43 -4.55
N GLY A 21 5.42 7.22 -5.26
CA GLY A 21 4.35 6.31 -4.86
C GLY A 21 3.04 6.64 -5.55
N VAL A 22 1.96 6.11 -5.02
CA VAL A 22 0.62 6.52 -5.44
C VAL A 22 0.33 7.89 -4.88
N LEU A 23 0.19 8.86 -5.77
CA LEU A 23 0.01 10.26 -5.38
C LEU A 23 -1.40 10.73 -5.75
N SER A 24 -1.92 11.67 -4.98
CA SER A 24 -3.26 12.22 -5.15
C SER A 24 -3.28 13.47 -6.04
N ASP A 25 -4.47 13.97 -6.28
CA ASP A 25 -4.72 15.23 -6.99
C ASP A 25 -4.47 16.48 -6.10
N ASN A 26 -4.01 16.29 -4.87
CA ASN A 26 -3.76 17.38 -3.93
C ASN A 26 -2.65 17.03 -2.91
N GLU A 27 -1.41 16.91 -3.37
CA GLU A 27 -0.25 16.64 -2.53
C GLU A 27 0.43 17.94 -2.08
N ASN A 28 0.75 18.05 -0.80
CA ASN A 28 1.50 19.20 -0.30
C ASN A 28 3.01 18.97 -0.40
N ILE A 29 3.71 19.98 -0.95
CA ILE A 29 5.17 19.97 -0.97
C ILE A 29 5.67 20.46 0.39
N THR A 30 6.56 19.68 0.99
CA THR A 30 7.23 20.01 2.26
C THR A 30 8.74 20.00 2.05
N ILE A 31 9.40 21.04 2.51
CA ILE A 31 10.85 21.23 2.39
C ILE A 31 11.50 21.43 3.76
N THR A 32 12.76 21.10 3.86
CA THR A 32 13.61 21.51 4.98
C THR A 32 14.61 22.55 4.51
N VAL A 33 14.52 23.74 5.09
CA VAL A 33 15.44 24.86 4.89
C VAL A 33 16.47 24.88 6.02
N ARG A 34 17.70 25.26 5.70
CA ARG A 34 18.78 25.43 6.66
C ARG A 34 19.39 26.80 6.55
N ASN A 35 19.73 27.40 7.70
CA ASN A 35 20.58 28.57 7.78
C ASN A 35 22.06 28.13 7.83
N PHE A 36 22.78 28.37 6.74
CA PHE A 36 24.21 28.12 6.63
C PHE A 36 25.08 29.29 7.08
N GLY A 37 24.45 30.48 7.22
CA GLY A 37 25.12 31.69 7.67
C GLY A 37 25.40 31.78 9.16
N ILE A 38 26.14 32.81 9.55
CA ILE A 38 26.51 33.09 10.96
C ILE A 38 25.34 33.82 11.66
N ASN A 39 24.64 34.69 10.96
CA ASN A 39 23.52 35.47 11.50
C ASN A 39 22.21 34.70 11.41
N SER A 40 21.31 34.96 12.33
CA SER A 40 19.91 34.47 12.22
C SER A 40 19.22 35.10 11.02
N ILE A 41 18.41 34.31 10.33
CA ILE A 41 17.65 34.72 9.15
C ILE A 41 16.13 34.58 9.40
N SER A 42 15.35 35.45 8.78
CA SER A 42 13.88 35.42 8.77
C SER A 42 13.37 36.34 7.67
N ASN A 43 12.07 36.28 7.39
CA ASN A 43 11.40 37.10 6.38
C ASN A 43 12.03 37.00 4.98
N PHE A 44 12.18 35.79 4.51
CA PHE A 44 12.62 35.47 3.17
C PHE A 44 11.64 34.52 2.49
N ASP A 45 11.61 34.53 1.16
CA ASP A 45 10.68 33.72 0.39
C ASP A 45 11.28 32.36 0.07
N VAL A 46 10.38 31.36 -0.04
CA VAL A 46 10.68 30.05 -0.62
C VAL A 46 9.75 29.82 -1.79
N PHE A 47 10.15 28.96 -2.71
CA PHE A 47 9.33 28.61 -3.86
C PHE A 47 9.44 27.14 -4.22
N TYR A 48 8.48 26.64 -4.99
CA TYR A 48 8.61 25.39 -5.71
C TYR A 48 8.17 25.56 -7.17
N GLN A 49 8.64 24.62 -8.00
CA GLN A 49 8.27 24.49 -9.40
C GLN A 49 8.20 22.99 -9.74
N VAL A 50 7.22 22.60 -10.54
CA VAL A 50 7.05 21.22 -10.99
C VAL A 50 7.22 21.16 -12.51
N ASN A 51 8.06 20.21 -12.98
CA ASN A 51 8.32 19.91 -14.40
C ASN A 51 8.78 21.09 -15.26
N GLY A 52 9.29 22.16 -14.67
CA GLY A 52 9.82 23.34 -15.40
C GLY A 52 8.86 24.00 -16.41
N GLY A 53 7.60 23.62 -16.40
CA GLY A 53 6.62 23.99 -17.41
C GLY A 53 5.77 25.19 -17.00
N GLU A 54 5.51 26.09 -17.96
CA GLU A 54 4.68 27.28 -17.74
C GLU A 54 3.18 26.95 -17.52
N ASN A 55 2.72 25.73 -17.77
CA ASN A 55 1.28 25.41 -17.80
C ASN A 55 0.78 24.57 -16.61
N ILE A 56 1.68 24.02 -15.80
CA ILE A 56 1.31 23.17 -14.66
C ILE A 56 1.92 23.72 -13.37
N SER A 57 2.93 24.57 -13.50
CA SER A 57 3.65 25.16 -12.38
C SER A 57 3.18 26.57 -12.14
N GLU A 58 2.35 26.77 -11.15
CA GLU A 58 2.36 28.04 -10.48
C GLU A 58 3.65 28.09 -9.67
N THR A 59 4.41 29.16 -9.87
CA THR A 59 5.53 29.44 -9.00
C THR A 59 4.95 30.13 -7.77
N PHE A 60 4.95 29.44 -6.66
CA PHE A 60 4.49 30.00 -5.39
C PHE A 60 5.69 30.50 -4.63
N ASN A 61 5.60 31.73 -4.17
CA ASN A 61 6.56 32.34 -3.26
C ASN A 61 5.86 32.45 -1.90
N GLU A 62 6.32 31.66 -0.96
CA GLU A 62 5.85 31.74 0.41
C GLU A 62 6.92 32.42 1.26
N THR A 63 6.50 33.10 2.31
CA THR A 63 7.42 33.86 3.17
C THR A 63 7.64 33.17 4.49
N ILE A 64 8.88 32.77 4.78
CA ILE A 64 9.30 32.28 6.09
C ILE A 64 9.50 33.47 7.02
N THR A 65 8.56 33.65 7.96
CA THR A 65 8.60 34.72 8.97
C THR A 65 9.30 34.29 10.26
N GLU A 66 9.46 33.02 10.49
CA GLU A 66 10.13 32.46 11.66
C GLU A 66 11.64 32.72 11.61
N THR A 67 12.24 32.82 12.80
CA THR A 67 13.69 33.07 12.90
C THR A 67 14.45 31.75 12.94
N ILE A 68 15.33 31.54 11.97
CA ILE A 68 16.21 30.38 11.91
C ILE A 68 17.60 30.82 12.34
N VAL A 69 18.06 30.34 13.50
CA VAL A 69 19.40 30.65 14.01
C VAL A 69 20.49 29.93 13.22
N SER A 70 21.72 30.42 13.28
CA SER A 70 22.87 29.80 12.59
C SER A 70 22.95 28.29 12.77
N GLY A 71 23.05 27.56 11.68
CA GLY A 71 23.15 26.10 11.64
C GLY A 71 21.86 25.33 11.87
N ALA A 72 20.76 26.01 12.26
CA ALA A 72 19.45 25.39 12.47
C ALA A 72 18.71 25.12 11.14
N THR A 73 17.72 24.28 11.22
CA THR A 73 16.80 23.95 10.12
C THR A 73 15.38 24.31 10.50
N LEU A 74 14.55 24.56 9.49
CA LEU A 74 13.12 24.74 9.59
C LEU A 74 12.44 23.92 8.51
N GLN A 75 11.43 23.13 8.88
CA GLN A 75 10.55 22.48 7.92
C GLN A 75 9.43 23.42 7.53
N TYR A 76 9.17 23.55 6.25
CA TYR A 76 8.13 24.40 5.69
C TYR A 76 7.25 23.60 4.73
N THR A 77 5.93 23.67 4.90
CA THR A 77 4.94 23.04 4.02
C THR A 77 4.19 24.13 3.27
N PHE A 78 4.19 24.04 1.94
CA PHE A 78 3.42 24.96 1.10
C PHE A 78 1.92 24.71 1.27
N GLU A 79 1.15 25.81 1.30
CA GLU A 79 -0.30 25.73 1.56
C GLU A 79 -1.09 25.18 0.36
N SER A 80 -0.59 25.41 -0.86
CA SER A 80 -1.23 24.96 -2.08
C SER A 80 -0.74 23.57 -2.45
N GLY A 81 -1.67 22.62 -2.53
CA GLY A 81 -1.38 21.27 -3.04
C GLY A 81 -1.20 21.28 -4.56
N VAL A 82 -0.48 20.28 -5.04
CA VAL A 82 -0.21 20.02 -6.45
C VAL A 82 -0.85 18.70 -6.85
N ASP A 83 -1.43 18.67 -8.05
CA ASP A 83 -1.97 17.45 -8.64
C ASP A 83 -0.83 16.59 -9.20
N PHE A 84 -0.57 15.46 -8.56
CA PHE A 84 0.35 14.40 -9.00
C PHE A 84 -0.38 13.10 -9.31
N SER A 85 -1.71 13.13 -9.47
CA SER A 85 -2.53 11.91 -9.71
C SER A 85 -2.25 11.24 -11.06
N ILE A 86 -1.67 11.95 -12.00
CA ILE A 86 -1.29 11.37 -13.29
C ILE A 86 0.01 10.57 -13.11
N VAL A 87 0.00 9.33 -13.56
CA VAL A 87 1.20 8.47 -13.57
C VAL A 87 2.24 9.04 -14.53
N ASP A 88 3.30 9.61 -13.98
CA ASP A 88 4.40 10.22 -14.74
C ASP A 88 5.62 10.46 -13.82
N ASP A 89 6.74 10.81 -14.43
CA ASP A 89 7.93 11.30 -13.74
C ASP A 89 7.80 12.81 -13.52
N TYR A 90 7.97 13.26 -12.30
CA TYR A 90 7.90 14.65 -11.92
C TYR A 90 9.23 15.17 -11.38
N GLU A 91 9.74 16.25 -11.96
CA GLU A 91 10.84 17.01 -11.40
C GLU A 91 10.29 18.12 -10.49
N ILE A 92 10.65 18.09 -9.22
CA ILE A 92 10.30 19.12 -8.25
C ILE A 92 11.57 19.92 -7.95
N ILE A 93 11.52 21.20 -8.23
CA ILE A 93 12.57 22.18 -7.92
C ILE A 93 12.05 23.08 -6.82
N THR A 94 12.83 23.25 -5.74
CA THR A 94 12.52 24.18 -4.66
C THR A 94 13.69 25.10 -4.40
N GLY A 95 13.42 26.24 -3.80
CA GLY A 95 14.51 27.16 -3.49
C GLY A 95 14.16 28.21 -2.46
N THR A 96 15.21 28.91 -1.96
CA THR A 96 15.16 30.04 -1.08
C THR A 96 15.43 31.34 -1.86
N ILE A 97 14.82 32.45 -1.42
CA ILE A 97 15.08 33.81 -1.95
C ILE A 97 15.36 34.70 -0.74
N LEU A 98 16.60 34.71 -0.29
CA LEU A 98 17.07 35.55 0.81
C LEU A 98 17.79 36.79 0.25
N GLU A 99 17.36 37.99 0.66
CA GLU A 99 18.03 39.21 0.22
C GLU A 99 19.46 39.29 0.78
N ASN A 100 20.43 39.54 -0.09
CA ASN A 100 21.87 39.55 0.19
C ASN A 100 22.41 38.20 0.67
N ASP A 101 21.88 37.09 0.18
CA ASP A 101 22.47 35.78 0.33
C ASP A 101 23.91 35.78 -0.23
N GLU A 102 24.86 35.28 0.55
CA GLU A 102 26.28 35.28 0.18
C GLU A 102 26.69 34.00 -0.56
N ASP A 103 25.84 32.93 -0.57
CA ASP A 103 26.10 31.71 -1.33
C ASP A 103 24.80 31.17 -1.98
N THR A 104 24.55 31.62 -3.17
CA THR A 104 23.37 31.18 -3.94
C THR A 104 23.52 29.80 -4.57
N SER A 105 24.58 29.08 -4.34
CA SER A 105 24.80 27.75 -4.89
C SER A 105 24.00 26.64 -4.17
N ASN A 106 23.53 26.91 -2.97
CA ASN A 106 22.74 26.00 -2.14
C ASN A 106 21.25 26.39 -2.06
N ASP A 107 20.86 27.50 -2.72
CA ASP A 107 19.49 28.00 -2.69
C ASP A 107 18.50 26.99 -3.27
N ILE A 108 18.91 26.20 -4.26
CA ILE A 108 18.03 25.33 -5.05
C ILE A 108 18.29 23.86 -4.72
N PHE A 109 17.19 23.13 -4.52
CA PHE A 109 17.20 21.69 -4.37
C PHE A 109 16.21 21.06 -5.37
N THR A 110 16.62 19.95 -6.00
CA THR A 110 15.81 19.25 -7.00
C THR A 110 15.67 17.78 -6.63
N VAL A 111 14.47 17.25 -6.78
CA VAL A 111 14.18 15.82 -6.67
C VAL A 111 13.35 15.37 -7.86
N ASN A 112 13.54 14.13 -8.30
CA ASN A 112 12.62 13.46 -9.21
C ASN A 112 11.81 12.46 -8.40
N ILE A 113 10.49 12.54 -8.53
CA ILE A 113 9.54 11.58 -7.97
C ILE A 113 8.75 10.93 -9.10
N ILE A 114 8.26 9.74 -8.85
CA ILE A 114 7.42 8.98 -9.79
C ILE A 114 6.05 8.83 -9.16
N SER A 115 5.02 9.38 -9.81
CA SER A 115 3.65 9.01 -9.49
C SER A 115 3.34 7.67 -10.15
N GLN A 116 2.91 6.74 -9.35
CA GLN A 116 2.60 5.38 -9.76
C GLN A 116 1.08 5.20 -9.83
N GLU A 117 0.63 4.29 -10.69
CA GLU A 117 -0.74 3.82 -10.55
C GLU A 117 -0.95 3.29 -9.14
N ALA A 118 -2.10 3.66 -8.57
CA ALA A 118 -2.54 2.95 -7.39
C ALA A 118 -2.58 1.47 -7.78
N THR A 119 -1.68 0.69 -7.22
CA THR A 119 -1.76 -0.77 -7.28
C THR A 119 -2.91 -1.25 -6.40
N ASN A 120 -3.99 -0.48 -6.39
CA ASN A 120 -5.23 -0.92 -5.84
C ASN A 120 -5.84 -1.88 -6.85
N CYS A 121 -5.59 -3.14 -6.68
CA CYS A 121 -6.61 -4.08 -7.02
C CYS A 121 -7.81 -3.74 -6.14
N PRO A 122 -8.81 -3.15 -6.68
CA PRO A 122 -9.40 -3.43 -7.97
C PRO A 122 -9.60 -2.22 -8.88
N ASP A 123 -9.48 -2.49 -10.16
CA ASP A 123 -9.85 -1.56 -11.24
C ASP A 123 -11.28 -1.04 -11.13
N ASN A 124 -11.47 0.13 -11.73
CA ASN A 124 -12.75 0.82 -11.91
C ASN A 124 -13.95 -0.11 -12.05
N TYR A 125 -14.75 -0.21 -10.99
CA TYR A 125 -16.01 -0.96 -11.06
C TYR A 125 -17.13 -0.08 -11.55
N GLU A 126 -17.83 -0.60 -12.55
CA GLU A 126 -19.15 -0.09 -12.89
C GLU A 126 -20.20 -0.92 -12.14
N LEU A 127 -21.22 -0.24 -11.61
CA LEU A 127 -22.37 -0.94 -11.04
C LEU A 127 -22.88 -2.03 -12.00
N PRO A 128 -23.22 -3.24 -11.55
CA PRO A 128 -23.57 -3.55 -10.16
C PRO A 128 -22.44 -4.08 -9.25
N ILE A 129 -21.18 -3.98 -9.65
CA ILE A 129 -20.05 -4.45 -8.83
C ILE A 129 -19.71 -3.38 -7.81
N ALA A 130 -19.80 -3.69 -6.51
CA ALA A 130 -19.43 -2.78 -5.43
C ALA A 130 -17.93 -2.79 -5.14
N TRP A 131 -17.32 -3.95 -5.26
CA TRP A 131 -15.92 -4.20 -5.00
C TRP A 131 -15.48 -5.53 -5.62
N ARG A 132 -14.24 -5.59 -6.03
CA ARG A 132 -13.61 -6.79 -6.58
C ARG A 132 -12.10 -6.74 -6.31
N ASP A 133 -11.47 -7.86 -6.08
CA ASP A 133 -10.03 -8.03 -6.11
C ASP A 133 -9.71 -9.31 -6.89
N HIS A 134 -8.82 -9.21 -7.86
CA HIS A 134 -8.34 -10.34 -8.67
C HIS A 134 -6.85 -10.61 -8.44
N PHE A 135 -6.20 -9.86 -7.54
CA PHE A 135 -4.83 -10.01 -7.08
C PHE A 135 -3.71 -9.80 -8.12
N GLU A 136 -4.02 -9.54 -9.40
CA GLU A 136 -3.04 -9.43 -10.49
C GLU A 136 -2.16 -8.18 -10.44
N CYS A 137 -2.53 -7.17 -9.68
CA CYS A 137 -1.83 -5.91 -9.61
C CYS A 137 -0.91 -5.78 -8.38
N TYR A 138 -0.79 -6.81 -7.58
CA TYR A 138 0.15 -6.84 -6.48
C TYR A 138 1.50 -7.43 -6.94
N ASP A 139 2.57 -7.10 -6.23
CA ASP A 139 3.84 -7.75 -6.45
C ASP A 139 3.74 -9.25 -6.09
N ALA A 140 4.36 -10.09 -6.92
CA ALA A 140 4.37 -11.52 -6.70
C ALA A 140 5.11 -11.88 -5.40
N PHE A 141 4.58 -12.85 -4.69
CA PHE A 141 5.14 -13.43 -3.47
C PHE A 141 5.27 -12.49 -2.26
N ILE A 142 4.58 -11.35 -2.27
CA ILE A 142 4.49 -10.51 -1.06
C ILE A 142 3.62 -11.18 0.00
N ILE A 143 4.00 -10.96 1.27
CA ILE A 143 3.36 -11.51 2.47
C ILE A 143 2.86 -10.43 3.43
N SER A 144 3.06 -9.17 3.08
CA SER A 144 2.59 -7.98 3.80
C SER A 144 2.32 -6.86 2.80
N ASP A 145 1.64 -5.82 3.24
CA ASP A 145 1.34 -4.64 2.43
C ASP A 145 0.62 -4.98 1.11
N ILE A 146 -0.32 -5.94 1.19
CA ILE A 146 -1.16 -6.35 0.07
C ILE A 146 -2.26 -5.29 -0.10
N GLY A 147 -1.95 -4.21 -0.81
CA GLY A 147 -2.84 -3.08 -0.97
C GLY A 147 -3.44 -2.61 0.36
N ASP A 148 -4.74 -2.35 0.36
CA ASP A 148 -5.46 -1.92 1.56
C ASP A 148 -6.05 -3.08 2.39
N TRP A 149 -5.63 -4.32 2.14
CA TRP A 149 -6.00 -5.45 2.97
C TRP A 149 -5.38 -5.35 4.36
N ILE A 150 -6.16 -5.64 5.39
CA ILE A 150 -5.70 -5.69 6.77
C ILE A 150 -5.48 -7.15 7.14
N MET A 151 -4.32 -7.46 7.67
CA MET A 151 -3.88 -8.84 7.93
C MET A 151 -3.60 -9.04 9.41
N TYR A 152 -4.10 -10.16 9.96
CA TYR A 152 -3.82 -10.60 11.33
C TYR A 152 -3.37 -12.06 11.30
N ASP A 153 -2.14 -12.29 11.67
CA ASP A 153 -1.57 -13.60 12.00
C ASP A 153 -1.65 -13.76 13.53
N LEU A 154 -2.57 -14.59 13.99
CA LEU A 154 -2.80 -14.79 15.42
C LEU A 154 -2.13 -16.05 15.96
N ASP A 155 -1.75 -16.98 15.10
CA ASP A 155 -1.05 -18.19 15.51
C ASP A 155 0.48 -18.03 15.53
N GLY A 156 1.05 -17.11 14.75
CA GLY A 156 2.48 -16.81 14.65
C GLY A 156 3.32 -18.00 14.17
N GLY A 157 2.68 -18.94 13.48
CA GLY A 157 3.33 -20.13 12.96
C GLY A 157 4.20 -19.84 11.73
N THR A 158 5.17 -20.73 11.48
CA THR A 158 5.89 -20.72 10.22
C THR A 158 5.13 -21.60 9.23
N THR A 159 4.81 -21.07 8.06
CA THR A 159 4.12 -21.84 7.02
C THR A 159 4.99 -23.00 6.52
N TRP A 160 4.34 -24.10 6.13
CA TRP A 160 5.04 -25.23 5.51
C TRP A 160 5.47 -24.85 4.09
N GLY A 161 6.68 -25.27 3.71
CA GLY A 161 7.14 -25.16 2.33
C GLY A 161 6.41 -26.15 1.40
N ALA A 162 6.38 -25.84 0.13
CA ALA A 162 5.83 -26.69 -0.90
C ALA A 162 6.85 -27.73 -1.40
N ASN A 163 6.41 -28.99 -1.61
CA ASN A 163 7.33 -30.05 -2.02
C ASN A 163 7.69 -30.07 -3.51
N ALA A 164 6.97 -29.36 -4.35
CA ALA A 164 7.08 -29.45 -5.79
C ALA A 164 7.25 -28.11 -6.51
N VAL A 165 7.18 -27.03 -5.78
CA VAL A 165 7.40 -25.66 -6.25
C VAL A 165 8.27 -24.91 -5.26
N ASP A 166 9.18 -24.10 -5.78
CA ASP A 166 9.95 -23.13 -4.99
C ASP A 166 9.52 -21.72 -5.42
N PHE A 167 9.30 -20.84 -4.46
CA PHE A 167 8.92 -19.44 -4.69
C PHE A 167 9.50 -18.53 -3.61
N GLU A 168 9.57 -17.27 -3.91
CA GLU A 168 10.06 -16.27 -2.97
C GLU A 168 9.17 -16.21 -1.72
N ASN A 169 9.76 -16.00 -0.55
CA ASN A 169 9.10 -16.01 0.76
C ASN A 169 8.45 -17.34 1.17
N GLU A 170 8.74 -18.45 0.51
CA GLU A 170 8.33 -19.77 0.99
C GLU A 170 8.70 -19.97 2.47
N SER A 171 7.83 -20.59 3.25
CA SER A 171 8.01 -20.77 4.71
C SER A 171 7.99 -19.45 5.49
N TYR A 172 7.14 -18.52 5.10
CA TYR A 172 6.95 -17.25 5.81
C TYR A 172 6.22 -17.42 7.15
N VAL A 173 6.24 -16.35 7.97
CA VAL A 173 5.34 -16.14 9.10
C VAL A 173 4.42 -15.00 8.71
N GLY A 174 3.13 -15.21 8.78
CA GLY A 174 2.13 -14.22 8.34
C GLY A 174 0.86 -14.88 7.81
N THR A 175 -0.12 -14.07 7.46
CA THR A 175 -1.48 -14.50 7.14
C THR A 175 -1.60 -15.17 5.78
N GLY A 176 -1.14 -14.51 4.72
CA GLY A 176 -1.30 -14.97 3.35
C GLY A 176 -0.20 -14.47 2.43
N ILE A 177 -0.14 -14.99 1.22
CA ILE A 177 0.85 -14.64 0.20
C ILE A 177 0.16 -14.45 -1.14
N ILE A 178 0.63 -13.49 -1.93
CA ILE A 178 0.26 -13.37 -3.34
C ILE A 178 1.13 -14.34 -4.13
N TYR A 179 0.54 -15.47 -4.48
CA TYR A 179 1.24 -16.50 -5.24
C TYR A 179 1.09 -16.26 -6.75
N ASN A 180 2.20 -16.38 -7.48
CA ASN A 180 2.24 -16.23 -8.93
C ASN A 180 2.73 -17.56 -9.53
N ASP A 181 1.89 -18.24 -10.32
CA ASP A 181 2.18 -19.58 -10.85
C ASP A 181 3.16 -19.57 -12.04
N GLU A 182 3.24 -18.45 -12.77
CA GLU A 182 4.18 -18.28 -13.88
C GLU A 182 5.62 -17.99 -13.40
N LEU A 183 5.76 -17.36 -12.21
CA LEU A 183 7.07 -17.00 -11.64
C LEU A 183 7.60 -18.05 -10.65
N ALA A 184 6.75 -18.95 -10.19
CA ALA A 184 7.16 -20.05 -9.32
C ALA A 184 8.00 -21.09 -10.09
N THR A 185 9.01 -21.66 -9.44
CA THR A 185 9.87 -22.66 -10.04
C THR A 185 9.37 -24.06 -9.71
N ILE A 186 8.98 -24.84 -10.72
CA ILE A 186 8.61 -26.25 -10.54
C ILE A 186 9.87 -27.08 -10.30
N THR A 187 9.98 -27.72 -9.12
CA THR A 187 11.16 -28.48 -8.69
C THR A 187 10.91 -30.01 -8.68
N GLY A 188 9.66 -30.42 -8.83
CA GLY A 188 9.26 -31.84 -8.75
C GLY A 188 8.41 -32.32 -9.92
N ALA A 189 7.67 -33.39 -9.68
CA ALA A 189 6.62 -33.82 -10.60
C ALA A 189 5.62 -32.69 -10.77
N PRO A 190 4.93 -32.59 -11.95
CA PRO A 190 4.03 -31.45 -12.17
C PRO A 190 3.15 -31.25 -10.94
N ALA A 191 3.16 -30.03 -10.46
CA ALA A 191 2.31 -29.59 -9.34
C ALA A 191 1.12 -28.81 -9.92
N PRO A 192 0.21 -29.45 -10.68
CA PRO A 192 -0.93 -28.78 -11.29
C PRO A 192 -1.89 -28.23 -10.23
N GLU A 193 -1.68 -28.63 -8.98
CA GLU A 193 -2.44 -28.18 -7.84
C GLU A 193 -2.13 -26.70 -7.48
N TRP A 194 -0.93 -26.23 -7.79
CA TRP A 194 -0.46 -24.86 -7.53
C TRP A 194 -0.72 -23.96 -8.74
N ASP A 195 -1.96 -23.90 -9.19
CA ASP A 195 -2.43 -23.08 -10.29
C ASP A 195 -3.38 -21.98 -9.80
N THR A 196 -3.43 -20.87 -10.51
CA THR A 196 -4.39 -19.79 -10.28
C THR A 196 -5.73 -20.08 -10.98
N TYR A 197 -6.82 -19.43 -10.54
CA TYR A 197 -8.14 -19.62 -11.18
C TYR A 197 -8.23 -18.85 -12.50
N GLU A 198 -7.73 -17.65 -12.51
CA GLU A 198 -7.75 -16.70 -13.65
C GLU A 198 -6.52 -15.82 -13.52
N GLY A 199 -5.87 -15.48 -14.61
CA GLY A 199 -4.63 -14.71 -14.61
C GLY A 199 -3.44 -15.51 -14.08
N ASP A 200 -2.43 -14.81 -13.59
CA ASP A 200 -1.15 -15.36 -13.18
C ASP A 200 -0.98 -15.38 -11.63
N GLN A 201 -1.88 -14.73 -10.89
CA GLN A 201 -1.74 -14.56 -9.44
C GLN A 201 -3.02 -14.86 -8.66
N GLY A 202 -2.84 -15.21 -7.40
CA GLY A 202 -3.94 -15.41 -6.45
C GLY A 202 -3.50 -15.26 -5.00
N LEU A 203 -4.47 -15.06 -4.13
CA LEU A 203 -4.23 -15.08 -2.69
C LEU A 203 -4.18 -16.51 -2.20
N TYR A 204 -3.08 -16.88 -1.53
CA TYR A 204 -2.86 -18.18 -0.94
C TYR A 204 -2.71 -18.07 0.58
N PHE A 205 -3.39 -18.96 1.28
CA PHE A 205 -3.14 -19.27 2.69
C PHE A 205 -2.41 -20.59 2.77
N VAL A 206 -1.40 -20.67 3.60
CA VAL A 206 -0.57 -21.87 3.73
C VAL A 206 -0.60 -22.36 5.17
N ALA A 207 -0.91 -23.62 5.37
CA ALA A 207 -0.94 -24.23 6.68
C ALA A 207 0.39 -24.03 7.43
N SER A 208 0.31 -23.70 8.71
CA SER A 208 1.46 -23.35 9.54
C SER A 208 1.83 -24.45 10.55
N GLY A 209 2.99 -24.32 11.14
CA GLY A 209 3.48 -25.23 12.16
C GLY A 209 4.46 -24.58 13.11
N ALA A 210 4.59 -25.20 14.28
CA ALA A 210 5.57 -24.81 15.27
C ALA A 210 6.37 -26.04 15.73
N ASN A 211 7.70 -25.91 15.75
CA ASN A 211 8.60 -27.00 16.15
C ASN A 211 8.40 -28.34 15.40
N GLY A 212 8.04 -28.26 14.11
CA GLY A 212 7.79 -29.42 13.26
C GLY A 212 6.45 -30.13 13.50
N THR A 213 5.51 -29.45 14.13
CA THR A 213 4.14 -29.94 14.37
C THR A 213 3.17 -28.92 13.76
N THR A 214 2.19 -29.38 12.99
CA THR A 214 1.09 -28.52 12.48
C THR A 214 0.32 -27.95 13.65
N ILE A 215 0.03 -26.67 13.62
CA ILE A 215 -0.84 -25.95 14.55
C ILE A 215 -2.10 -25.50 13.80
N PRO A 216 -3.23 -25.28 14.49
CA PRO A 216 -4.37 -24.65 13.84
C PRO A 216 -3.99 -23.25 13.38
N ASN A 217 -4.29 -22.93 12.14
CA ASN A 217 -4.18 -21.56 11.66
C ASN A 217 -5.27 -20.70 12.30
N ASP A 218 -4.94 -19.45 12.56
CA ASP A 218 -5.86 -18.41 13.03
C ASP A 218 -5.47 -17.10 12.35
N ASP A 219 -5.76 -17.03 11.05
CA ASP A 219 -5.36 -15.98 10.15
C ASP A 219 -6.56 -15.23 9.62
N TRP A 220 -6.53 -13.92 9.73
CA TRP A 220 -7.58 -13.05 9.23
C TRP A 220 -7.08 -12.11 8.16
N MET A 221 -7.75 -12.09 7.04
CA MET A 221 -7.51 -11.14 5.97
C MET A 221 -8.78 -10.35 5.68
N ILE A 222 -8.75 -9.03 5.97
CA ILE A 222 -9.91 -8.13 5.94
C ILE A 222 -9.78 -7.22 4.73
N SER A 223 -10.80 -7.16 3.88
CA SER A 223 -10.83 -6.33 2.68
C SER A 223 -10.79 -4.83 3.00
N PRO A 224 -10.42 -3.97 2.03
CA PRO A 224 -10.77 -2.57 2.07
C PRO A 224 -12.27 -2.35 2.34
N GLU A 225 -12.63 -1.16 2.85
CA GLU A 225 -14.05 -0.79 3.00
C GLU A 225 -14.66 -0.49 1.62
N PHE A 226 -15.87 -1.00 1.38
CA PHE A 226 -16.64 -0.70 0.18
C PHE A 226 -18.11 -0.48 0.50
N SER A 227 -18.81 0.22 -0.39
CA SER A 227 -20.20 0.63 -0.18
C SER A 227 -21.18 -0.24 -0.95
N LEU A 228 -22.20 -0.72 -0.27
CA LEU A 228 -23.36 -1.39 -0.88
C LEU A 228 -24.51 -0.42 -1.21
N SER A 229 -24.23 0.89 -1.20
CA SER A 229 -25.24 1.91 -1.54
C SER A 229 -25.71 1.77 -2.99
N GLY A 230 -27.02 1.66 -3.18
CA GLY A 230 -27.63 1.52 -4.51
C GLY A 230 -27.58 0.11 -5.09
N ILE A 231 -27.07 -0.87 -4.36
CA ILE A 231 -27.03 -2.28 -4.76
C ILE A 231 -28.17 -3.01 -4.04
N THR A 232 -28.97 -3.76 -4.79
CA THR A 232 -30.04 -4.60 -4.27
C THR A 232 -29.63 -6.06 -4.31
N SER A 233 -29.95 -6.79 -3.25
CA SER A 233 -29.58 -8.21 -3.09
C SER A 233 -28.08 -8.46 -3.34
N PRO A 234 -27.19 -7.73 -2.63
CA PRO A 234 -25.75 -7.91 -2.82
C PRO A 234 -25.33 -9.32 -2.42
N VAL A 235 -24.35 -9.83 -3.19
CA VAL A 235 -23.73 -11.14 -2.95
C VAL A 235 -22.22 -10.97 -3.00
N PHE A 236 -21.53 -11.52 -2.01
CA PHE A 236 -20.09 -11.73 -2.12
C PHE A 236 -19.83 -13.08 -2.78
N SER A 237 -19.00 -13.10 -3.81
CA SER A 237 -18.59 -14.34 -4.48
C SER A 237 -17.07 -14.44 -4.55
N MET A 238 -16.58 -15.66 -4.36
CA MET A 238 -15.14 -15.97 -4.50
C MET A 238 -14.94 -17.37 -5.08
N LYS A 239 -13.77 -17.59 -5.66
CA LYS A 239 -13.29 -18.91 -6.05
C LYS A 239 -12.24 -19.38 -5.06
N ALA A 240 -12.36 -20.59 -4.58
CA ALA A 240 -11.35 -21.19 -3.71
C ALA A 240 -11.22 -22.70 -3.96
N LYS A 241 -10.05 -23.24 -3.65
CA LYS A 241 -9.76 -24.68 -3.63
C LYS A 241 -8.66 -24.99 -2.60
N SER A 242 -8.56 -26.24 -2.19
CA SER A 242 -7.35 -26.77 -1.54
C SER A 242 -6.33 -27.17 -2.61
N VAL A 243 -5.04 -26.93 -2.36
CA VAL A 243 -3.96 -27.36 -3.27
C VAL A 243 -4.00 -28.88 -3.44
N ASN A 244 -4.18 -29.63 -2.35
CA ASN A 244 -4.37 -31.10 -2.37
C ASN A 244 -5.14 -31.57 -1.14
N ASP A 245 -5.46 -32.85 -1.06
CA ASP A 245 -6.18 -33.49 0.06
C ASP A 245 -5.30 -34.44 0.89
N THR A 246 -3.99 -34.47 0.62
CA THR A 246 -3.05 -35.41 1.24
C THR A 246 -3.02 -35.28 2.76
N TYR A 247 -3.19 -34.08 3.27
CA TYR A 247 -3.17 -33.75 4.70
C TYR A 247 -4.55 -33.30 5.23
N GLY A 248 -5.59 -33.42 4.43
CA GLY A 248 -6.93 -32.90 4.64
C GLY A 248 -7.21 -31.73 3.72
N LEU A 249 -8.49 -31.34 3.66
CA LEU A 249 -8.89 -30.15 2.91
C LEU A 249 -8.69 -28.92 3.79
N GLU A 250 -8.34 -27.82 3.14
CA GLU A 250 -8.24 -26.53 3.79
C GLU A 250 -9.61 -25.98 4.18
N ARG A 251 -9.63 -25.18 5.24
CA ARG A 251 -10.86 -24.71 5.88
C ARG A 251 -10.85 -23.21 6.02
N PHE A 252 -12.01 -22.60 5.78
CA PHE A 252 -12.15 -21.17 5.95
C PHE A 252 -13.54 -20.79 6.44
N GLN A 253 -13.65 -19.55 6.92
CA GLN A 253 -14.90 -18.88 7.22
C GLN A 253 -14.93 -17.54 6.50
N ILE A 254 -16.14 -17.05 6.21
CA ILE A 254 -16.36 -15.69 5.70
C ILE A 254 -17.11 -14.90 6.76
N ALA A 255 -16.60 -13.70 7.02
CA ALA A 255 -17.20 -12.79 7.97
C ALA A 255 -17.42 -11.40 7.37
N VAL A 256 -18.35 -10.65 7.93
CA VAL A 256 -18.69 -9.28 7.55
C VAL A 256 -18.62 -8.36 8.76
N GLY A 257 -18.03 -7.20 8.57
CA GLY A 257 -17.96 -6.12 9.55
C GLY A 257 -17.79 -4.77 8.87
N ASN A 258 -17.61 -3.73 9.66
CA ASN A 258 -17.22 -2.38 9.19
C ASN A 258 -16.03 -1.81 9.97
N SER A 259 -15.43 -2.64 10.82
CA SER A 259 -14.27 -2.33 11.65
C SER A 259 -12.97 -2.74 10.96
N THR A 260 -11.86 -2.31 11.50
CA THR A 260 -10.55 -2.87 11.21
C THR A 260 -10.15 -3.97 12.19
N ASP A 261 -10.85 -4.14 13.30
CA ASP A 261 -10.61 -5.16 14.32
C ASP A 261 -11.38 -6.45 13.96
N TYR A 262 -10.64 -7.54 13.74
CA TYR A 262 -11.21 -8.84 13.36
C TYR A 262 -12.25 -9.35 14.37
N SER A 263 -12.11 -9.03 15.66
CA SER A 263 -13.01 -9.50 16.71
C SER A 263 -14.43 -8.89 16.64
N GLU A 264 -14.63 -7.86 15.83
CA GLU A 264 -15.91 -7.19 15.61
C GLU A 264 -16.66 -7.71 14.38
N PHE A 265 -16.12 -8.73 13.71
CA PHE A 265 -16.75 -9.32 12.53
C PHE A 265 -17.75 -10.41 12.89
N THR A 266 -18.80 -10.52 12.08
CA THR A 266 -19.83 -11.56 12.19
C THR A 266 -19.60 -12.60 11.12
N ILE A 267 -19.41 -13.87 11.50
CA ILE A 267 -19.33 -15.00 10.56
C ILE A 267 -20.68 -15.14 9.85
N ILE A 268 -20.63 -15.20 8.52
CA ILE A 268 -21.80 -15.39 7.66
C ILE A 268 -21.78 -16.70 6.88
N SER A 269 -20.65 -17.41 6.86
CA SER A 269 -20.55 -18.73 6.28
C SER A 269 -21.28 -19.77 7.14
N ASP A 270 -21.85 -20.80 6.49
CA ASP A 270 -22.59 -21.87 7.18
C ASP A 270 -21.65 -22.82 7.93
N GLY A 271 -22.12 -23.31 9.08
CA GLY A 271 -21.40 -24.28 9.92
C GLY A 271 -20.21 -23.69 10.69
N ASP A 272 -19.37 -24.57 11.21
CA ASP A 272 -18.17 -24.17 11.95
C ASP A 272 -17.04 -23.70 11.00
N PHE A 273 -17.01 -24.24 9.78
CA PHE A 273 -16.09 -23.87 8.69
C PHE A 273 -16.56 -24.48 7.35
N ILE A 274 -16.04 -23.96 6.26
CA ILE A 274 -16.19 -24.52 4.91
C ILE A 274 -14.91 -25.29 4.57
N GLU A 275 -15.03 -26.53 4.11
CA GLU A 275 -13.89 -27.28 3.52
C GLU A 275 -13.83 -27.00 2.02
N ALA A 276 -12.71 -26.48 1.54
CA ALA A 276 -12.51 -26.24 0.12
C ALA A 276 -12.08 -27.55 -0.58
N PRO A 277 -12.77 -28.01 -1.64
CA PRO A 277 -12.31 -29.16 -2.40
C PRO A 277 -11.03 -28.84 -3.20
N THR A 278 -10.43 -29.84 -3.79
CA THR A 278 -9.24 -29.67 -4.65
C THR A 278 -9.53 -29.09 -6.03
N GLU A 279 -10.79 -28.98 -6.39
CA GLU A 279 -11.24 -28.35 -7.64
C GLU A 279 -11.73 -26.93 -7.37
N TRP A 280 -11.38 -25.99 -8.25
CA TRP A 280 -11.85 -24.60 -8.15
C TRP A 280 -13.38 -24.53 -8.02
N THR A 281 -13.85 -24.03 -6.89
CA THR A 281 -15.25 -23.99 -6.52
C THR A 281 -15.71 -22.56 -6.27
N ASN A 282 -16.87 -22.21 -6.82
CA ASN A 282 -17.51 -20.91 -6.57
C ASN A 282 -18.27 -20.95 -5.25
N TYR A 283 -18.01 -19.96 -4.42
CA TYR A 283 -18.72 -19.70 -3.16
C TYR A 283 -19.49 -18.38 -3.28
N GLU A 284 -20.71 -18.36 -2.77
CA GLU A 284 -21.57 -17.18 -2.77
C GLU A 284 -22.18 -16.98 -1.39
N PHE A 285 -22.12 -15.74 -0.91
CA PHE A 285 -22.61 -15.36 0.41
C PHE A 285 -23.59 -14.21 0.29
N ASP A 286 -24.80 -14.38 0.83
CA ASP A 286 -25.85 -13.38 0.79
C ASP A 286 -25.50 -12.20 1.72
N LEU A 287 -25.42 -11.01 1.16
CA LEU A 287 -25.16 -9.77 1.87
C LEU A 287 -26.41 -8.89 2.00
N SER A 288 -27.62 -9.40 1.73
CA SER A 288 -28.87 -8.62 1.75
C SER A 288 -29.12 -7.94 3.10
N ALA A 289 -28.62 -8.51 4.19
CA ALA A 289 -28.72 -7.90 5.53
C ALA A 289 -27.90 -6.61 5.68
N TYR A 290 -27.00 -6.35 4.74
CA TYR A 290 -26.07 -5.21 4.75
C TYR A 290 -26.33 -4.20 3.63
N GLU A 291 -27.46 -4.33 2.91
CA GLU A 291 -27.85 -3.37 1.87
C GLU A 291 -27.71 -1.91 2.32
N GLY A 292 -27.11 -1.07 1.48
CA GLY A 292 -26.93 0.35 1.72
C GLY A 292 -25.88 0.72 2.77
N GLN A 293 -25.17 -0.27 3.33
CA GLN A 293 -24.12 -0.04 4.32
C GLN A 293 -22.73 -0.01 3.66
N ASN A 294 -21.76 0.58 4.37
CA ASN A 294 -20.35 0.36 4.11
C ASN A 294 -19.89 -0.84 4.92
N ILE A 295 -19.23 -1.77 4.29
CA ILE A 295 -18.78 -3.01 4.89
C ILE A 295 -17.36 -3.39 4.48
N ARG A 296 -16.81 -4.36 5.17
CA ARG A 296 -15.62 -5.13 4.84
C ARG A 296 -15.97 -6.60 4.85
N ILE A 297 -15.34 -7.38 3.99
CA ILE A 297 -15.35 -8.84 4.04
C ILE A 297 -14.08 -9.30 4.72
N ALA A 298 -14.17 -10.32 5.56
CA ALA A 298 -13.01 -11.00 6.10
C ALA A 298 -13.01 -12.47 5.68
N ILE A 299 -11.83 -12.95 5.33
CA ILE A 299 -11.51 -14.37 5.16
C ILE A 299 -10.76 -14.78 6.44
N HIS A 300 -11.27 -15.79 7.12
CA HIS A 300 -10.65 -16.40 8.30
C HIS A 300 -10.24 -17.83 7.96
N TYR A 301 -8.94 -18.09 8.03
CA TYR A 301 -8.30 -19.36 7.71
C TYR A 301 -7.71 -20.04 8.93
#